data_dbf87cc039df3b6a015a4bb5debb5bb4
#
_entry.id   dbf87cc039df3b6a015a4bb5debb5bb4
#
_cell.length_a   1.000
_cell.length_b   1.000
_cell.length_c   1.000
_cell.angle_alpha   90.00
_cell.angle_beta   90.00
_cell.angle_gamma   90.00
#
_symmetry.space_group_name_H-M   'P 1'
#
loop_
_entity.id
_entity.type
_entity.pdbx_description
1 polymer ?
#
loop_
_entity_poly.entity_id
_entity_poly.type
_entity_poly.pdbx_seq_one_letter_code
_entity_poly.pdbx_strand_id
1 'polypeptide(L)'
;MTRKTNRLSLPPLIFALLFLNGAIVLAQPVQSKSSEWERTVEAARREGRVVVSVPTSAELRKEFEAGFRKKFSAIELELSVARGASNINKIAEEQNAGVRNVDLHIGGTTSIVTGLLAPNLLEPILPSMLVPEVSDPKNWWGGHIWVDNEKKYIYSFTAYMTETVWYNSTLVRPEEIVSWDSLLDPKWKGRIAILDPRSPGSGESTWAFLLKIKGEQFLTKLAAQEMMVGRNLRQLGEAVARGKSAISIGLSYYTYLPFIKAGLPVKPLSAIKEGYYAATGSGNLAILRNVPHPNATKVFVNWLLSKEGQTAFTKAMGQPTRRFDVDTQWTKEFGHVAAKEALTPEKFDELENGSEEVVNKFRKPAMVLAEKLFQ
;
A
#
# COMPACT_ATOMS: atom_id res chain seq x y z
N MET A 1 -81.62 68.51 38.60
CA MET A 1 -80.77 68.81 37.49
C MET A 1 -79.33 68.65 37.89
N THR A 2 -78.69 67.52 37.73
CA THR A 2 -77.37 67.21 38.21
C THR A 2 -76.52 66.60 37.06
N ARG A 3 -75.55 67.36 36.62
CA ARG A 3 -74.57 66.92 35.61
C ARG A 3 -73.57 65.89 36.18
N LYS A 4 -73.54 64.74 35.60
CA LYS A 4 -72.48 63.72 35.87
C LYS A 4 -71.28 64.02 34.98
N THR A 5 -70.14 64.24 35.56
CA THR A 5 -68.86 64.32 34.89
C THR A 5 -68.21 62.96 34.91
N ASN A 6 -68.01 62.39 33.70
CA ASN A 6 -67.20 61.15 33.52
C ASN A 6 -65.72 61.53 33.54
N ARG A 7 -64.95 60.91 34.47
CA ARG A 7 -63.50 60.93 34.43
C ARG A 7 -63.03 59.57 33.81
N LEU A 8 -62.37 59.70 32.67
CA LEU A 8 -61.61 58.57 32.09
C LEU A 8 -60.33 58.40 32.86
N SER A 9 -60.13 57.21 33.40
CA SER A 9 -58.87 56.77 34.02
C SER A 9 -58.05 56.01 32.92
N LEU A 10 -56.85 56.53 32.60
CA LEU A 10 -55.87 55.83 31.81
C LEU A 10 -55.13 54.77 32.67
N PRO A 11 -54.83 53.59 32.14
CA PRO A 11 -54.01 52.61 32.84
C PRO A 11 -52.50 52.93 32.70
N PRO A 12 -51.65 52.51 33.64
CA PRO A 12 -50.21 52.78 33.60
C PRO A 12 -49.52 51.89 32.58
N LEU A 13 -48.68 52.52 31.72
CA LEU A 13 -47.74 51.83 30.83
C LEU A 13 -46.68 51.11 31.68
N ILE A 14 -46.70 49.77 31.65
CA ILE A 14 -45.58 48.96 32.15
C ILE A 14 -44.52 48.86 31.06
N PHE A 15 -43.39 49.54 31.27
CA PHE A 15 -42.16 49.39 30.46
C PHE A 15 -41.52 48.02 30.83
N ALA A 16 -41.74 47.02 29.96
CA ALA A 16 -40.98 45.77 30.07
C ALA A 16 -39.59 45.98 29.45
N LEU A 17 -38.55 46.11 30.26
CA LEU A 17 -37.15 46.02 29.81
C LEU A 17 -36.87 44.57 29.40
N LEU A 18 -36.80 44.30 28.11
CA LEU A 18 -36.23 43.08 27.54
C LEU A 18 -34.72 43.15 27.67
N PHE A 19 -34.13 42.47 28.65
CA PHE A 19 -32.73 42.15 28.68
C PHE A 19 -32.43 41.12 27.57
N LEU A 20 -31.90 41.58 26.42
CA LEU A 20 -31.26 40.69 25.46
C LEU A 20 -29.95 40.15 26.08
N ASN A 21 -29.98 38.97 26.65
CA ASN A 21 -28.80 38.21 26.93
C ASN A 21 -28.20 37.75 25.58
N GLY A 22 -27.35 38.59 24.99
CA GLY A 22 -26.50 38.21 23.89
C GLY A 22 -25.44 37.23 24.42
N ALA A 23 -25.68 35.92 24.27
CA ALA A 23 -24.63 34.93 24.45
C ALA A 23 -23.54 35.21 23.40
N ILE A 24 -22.45 35.81 23.83
CA ILE A 24 -21.22 35.86 23.03
C ILE A 24 -20.71 34.42 22.94
N VAL A 25 -21.09 33.74 21.86
CA VAL A 25 -20.44 32.49 21.45
C VAL A 25 -19.03 32.90 21.06
N LEU A 26 -18.09 32.75 21.98
CA LEU A 26 -16.67 32.78 21.68
C LEU A 26 -16.41 31.64 20.69
N ALA A 27 -16.44 31.95 19.39
CA ALA A 27 -15.96 31.06 18.36
C ALA A 27 -14.51 30.72 18.72
N GLN A 28 -14.27 29.50 19.17
CA GLN A 28 -12.90 28.99 19.30
C GLN A 28 -12.25 29.16 17.92
N PRO A 29 -11.06 29.77 17.82
CA PRO A 29 -10.40 29.89 16.53
C PRO A 29 -10.21 28.49 15.97
N VAL A 30 -10.83 28.21 14.82
CA VAL A 30 -10.52 27.04 13.99
C VAL A 30 -9.05 27.19 13.65
N GLN A 31 -8.22 26.52 14.44
CA GLN A 31 -6.78 26.47 14.24
C GLN A 31 -6.57 25.88 12.86
N SER A 32 -6.24 26.67 11.87
CA SER A 32 -6.18 26.24 10.48
C SER A 32 -5.19 25.06 10.37
N LYS A 33 -5.53 24.03 9.60
CA LYS A 33 -4.64 22.88 9.33
C LYS A 33 -3.25 23.33 8.86
N SER A 34 -3.14 24.50 8.25
CA SER A 34 -1.86 25.14 7.87
C SER A 34 -0.98 25.44 9.08
N SER A 35 -1.52 25.98 10.18
CA SER A 35 -0.75 26.28 11.39
C SER A 35 -0.32 25.01 12.16
N GLU A 36 -1.09 23.94 12.08
CA GLU A 36 -0.68 22.63 12.65
C GLU A 36 0.44 22.01 11.82
N TRP A 37 0.35 22.06 10.51
CA TRP A 37 1.37 21.57 9.61
C TRP A 37 2.72 22.28 9.84
N GLU A 38 2.74 23.60 9.89
CA GLU A 38 3.96 24.38 10.12
C GLU A 38 4.63 24.02 11.45
N ARG A 39 3.84 23.91 12.54
CA ARG A 39 4.36 23.45 13.84
C ARG A 39 4.91 22.04 13.80
N THR A 40 4.24 21.14 13.07
CA THR A 40 4.69 19.75 12.90
C THR A 40 6.02 19.71 12.15
N VAL A 41 6.17 20.48 11.06
CA VAL A 41 7.44 20.55 10.31
C VAL A 41 8.56 21.08 11.19
N GLU A 42 8.30 22.13 11.99
CA GLU A 42 9.32 22.70 12.88
C GLU A 42 9.69 21.72 14.02
N ALA A 43 8.74 20.98 14.57
CA ALA A 43 9.01 19.94 15.54
C ALA A 43 9.80 18.76 14.91
N ALA A 44 9.46 18.35 13.70
CA ALA A 44 10.16 17.33 12.95
C ALA A 44 11.64 17.70 12.66
N ARG A 45 11.92 18.98 12.39
CA ARG A 45 13.31 19.48 12.26
C ARG A 45 14.12 19.30 13.53
N ARG A 46 13.49 19.46 14.70
CA ARG A 46 14.15 19.21 16.00
C ARG A 46 14.34 17.71 16.27
N GLU A 47 13.43 16.85 15.82
CA GLU A 47 13.60 15.38 15.85
C GLU A 47 14.75 14.94 14.92
N GLY A 48 14.98 15.66 13.81
CA GLY A 48 16.12 15.56 12.92
C GLY A 48 16.13 14.37 11.98
N ARG A 49 15.31 13.35 12.19
CA ARG A 49 15.24 12.15 11.33
C ARG A 49 13.89 11.46 11.37
N VAL A 50 13.67 10.59 10.37
CA VAL A 50 12.58 9.60 10.34
C VAL A 50 13.13 8.27 9.81
N VAL A 51 12.76 7.16 10.44
CA VAL A 51 13.22 5.81 10.08
C VAL A 51 12.07 5.03 9.45
N VAL A 52 12.21 4.67 8.18
CA VAL A 52 11.15 4.02 7.39
C VAL A 52 11.60 2.64 6.93
N SER A 53 10.85 1.62 7.33
CA SER A 53 11.02 0.27 6.80
C SER A 53 10.36 0.15 5.43
N VAL A 54 11.13 -0.25 4.40
CA VAL A 54 10.68 -0.30 3.00
C VAL A 54 11.08 -1.62 2.31
N PRO A 55 10.39 -1.97 1.20
CA PRO A 55 10.78 -3.11 0.37
C PRO A 55 12.19 -2.95 -0.20
N THR A 56 12.83 -4.09 -0.50
CA THR A 56 14.15 -4.12 -1.14
C THR A 56 14.07 -3.62 -2.58
N SER A 57 14.45 -2.36 -2.80
CA SER A 57 14.59 -1.75 -4.12
C SER A 57 15.62 -0.62 -4.05
N ALA A 58 16.68 -0.72 -4.85
CA ALA A 58 17.68 0.34 -4.94
C ALA A 58 17.11 1.62 -5.54
N GLU A 59 16.19 1.49 -6.49
CA GLU A 59 15.53 2.63 -7.13
C GLU A 59 14.58 3.34 -6.15
N LEU A 60 13.85 2.58 -5.30
CA LEU A 60 13.00 3.17 -4.27
C LEU A 60 13.83 4.00 -3.26
N ARG A 61 14.96 3.44 -2.82
CA ARG A 61 15.90 4.18 -1.96
C ARG A 61 16.30 5.50 -2.61
N LYS A 62 16.80 5.44 -3.85
CA LYS A 62 17.27 6.59 -4.60
C LYS A 62 16.19 7.67 -4.77
N GLU A 63 15.00 7.28 -5.23
CA GLU A 63 13.90 8.23 -5.49
C GLU A 63 13.36 8.83 -4.19
N PHE A 64 13.27 8.05 -3.11
CA PHE A 64 12.80 8.54 -1.81
C PHE A 64 13.80 9.48 -1.15
N GLU A 65 15.08 9.10 -1.08
CA GLU A 65 16.12 9.95 -0.50
C GLU A 65 16.24 11.28 -1.27
N ALA A 66 16.23 11.24 -2.61
CA ALA A 66 16.31 12.44 -3.43
C ALA A 66 15.08 13.35 -3.28
N GLY A 67 13.87 12.79 -3.38
CA GLY A 67 12.62 13.55 -3.31
C GLY A 67 12.37 14.13 -1.93
N PHE A 68 12.54 13.35 -0.87
CA PHE A 68 12.33 13.82 0.50
C PHE A 68 13.34 14.90 0.91
N ARG A 69 14.65 14.65 0.67
CA ARG A 69 15.72 15.61 0.97
C ARG A 69 15.54 16.95 0.26
N LYS A 70 15.07 16.93 -0.98
CA LYS A 70 14.80 18.16 -1.75
C LYS A 70 13.81 19.07 -1.02
N LYS A 71 12.81 18.51 -0.35
CA LYS A 71 11.74 19.27 0.32
C LYS A 71 12.02 19.51 1.81
N PHE A 72 12.66 18.55 2.47
CA PHE A 72 12.88 18.53 3.92
C PHE A 72 14.35 18.24 4.26
N SER A 73 15.27 19.08 3.80
CA SER A 73 16.73 18.90 3.93
C SER A 73 17.23 18.82 5.38
N ALA A 74 16.48 19.37 6.34
CA ALA A 74 16.80 19.32 7.77
C ALA A 74 16.28 18.08 8.51
N ILE A 75 15.64 17.15 7.80
CA ILE A 75 15.14 15.89 8.36
C ILE A 75 15.80 14.76 7.58
N GLU A 76 16.62 13.97 8.24
CA GLU A 76 17.26 12.80 7.64
C GLU A 76 16.22 11.70 7.40
N LEU A 77 16.17 11.15 6.17
CA LEU A 77 15.38 9.96 5.85
C LEU A 77 16.28 8.74 5.93
N GLU A 78 16.11 7.92 6.95
CA GLU A 78 16.76 6.64 7.11
C GLU A 78 15.87 5.51 6.59
N LEU A 79 16.32 4.77 5.58
CA LEU A 79 15.59 3.66 4.99
C LEU A 79 16.13 2.32 5.48
N SER A 80 15.35 1.62 6.31
CA SER A 80 15.60 0.24 6.71
C SER A 80 15.09 -0.70 5.62
N VAL A 81 16.02 -1.20 4.80
CA VAL A 81 15.71 -2.01 3.61
C VAL A 81 15.90 -3.48 3.89
N ALA A 82 14.80 -4.27 3.88
CA ALA A 82 14.87 -5.72 3.90
C ALA A 82 13.62 -6.32 3.23
N ARG A 83 13.58 -7.64 3.05
CA ARG A 83 12.34 -8.33 2.66
C ARG A 83 11.27 -8.10 3.71
N GLY A 84 10.03 -7.82 3.28
CA GLY A 84 8.91 -7.44 4.13
C GLY A 84 8.77 -8.31 5.40
N ALA A 85 8.75 -9.64 5.25
CA ALA A 85 8.65 -10.55 6.40
C ALA A 85 9.83 -10.43 7.38
N SER A 86 11.08 -10.31 6.90
CA SER A 86 12.26 -10.18 7.77
C SER A 86 12.27 -8.87 8.53
N ASN A 87 11.90 -7.77 7.87
CA ASN A 87 11.76 -6.47 8.55
C ASN A 87 10.66 -6.51 9.61
N ILE A 88 9.51 -7.07 9.27
CA ILE A 88 8.36 -7.14 10.17
C ILE A 88 8.70 -7.95 11.42
N ASN A 89 9.33 -9.13 11.28
CA ASN A 89 9.72 -9.95 12.43
C ASN A 89 10.68 -9.19 13.36
N LYS A 90 11.72 -8.55 12.79
CA LYS A 90 12.64 -7.72 13.55
C LYS A 90 11.92 -6.59 14.29
N ILE A 91 11.04 -5.85 13.59
CA ILE A 91 10.27 -4.75 14.17
C ILE A 91 9.39 -5.27 15.32
N ALA A 92 8.70 -6.39 15.14
CA ALA A 92 7.83 -6.97 16.17
C ALA A 92 8.63 -7.41 17.40
N GLU A 93 9.78 -8.05 17.21
CA GLU A 93 10.69 -8.45 18.30
C GLU A 93 11.22 -7.23 19.07
N GLU A 94 11.68 -6.20 18.36
CA GLU A 94 12.15 -4.93 18.95
C GLU A 94 11.02 -4.23 19.73
N GLN A 95 9.83 -4.11 19.14
CA GLN A 95 8.67 -3.51 19.78
C GLN A 95 8.28 -4.24 21.08
N ASN A 96 8.28 -5.57 21.06
CA ASN A 96 7.99 -6.40 22.23
C ASN A 96 9.06 -6.26 23.32
N ALA A 97 10.32 -6.05 22.93
CA ALA A 97 11.42 -5.77 23.86
C ALA A 97 11.47 -4.31 24.35
N GLY A 98 10.49 -3.45 23.97
CA GLY A 98 10.49 -2.04 24.33
C GLY A 98 11.40 -1.16 23.48
N VAL A 99 12.07 -1.72 22.46
CA VAL A 99 12.99 -1.01 21.56
C VAL A 99 12.18 -0.36 20.41
N ARG A 100 12.45 0.90 20.11
CA ARG A 100 11.74 1.73 19.13
C ARG A 100 12.73 2.32 18.11
N ASN A 101 13.08 1.55 17.08
CA ASN A 101 14.07 1.94 16.06
C ASN A 101 13.45 2.35 14.73
N VAL A 102 12.17 2.07 14.51
CA VAL A 102 11.46 2.31 13.24
C VAL A 102 10.19 3.11 13.54
N ASP A 103 9.90 4.11 12.72
CA ASP A 103 8.72 4.95 12.84
C ASP A 103 7.51 4.38 12.07
N LEU A 104 7.75 3.94 10.84
CA LEU A 104 6.67 3.42 9.99
C LEU A 104 7.18 2.35 9.02
N HIS A 105 6.24 1.56 8.51
CA HIS A 105 6.52 0.52 7.52
C HIS A 105 5.70 0.74 6.26
N ILE A 106 6.34 0.53 5.10
CA ILE A 106 5.70 0.46 3.78
C ILE A 106 5.94 -0.94 3.24
N GLY A 107 4.88 -1.68 2.88
CA GLY A 107 5.08 -3.05 2.42
C GLY A 107 3.82 -3.78 2.00
N GLY A 108 3.95 -5.09 1.83
CA GLY A 108 2.87 -5.99 1.46
C GLY A 108 1.93 -6.32 2.62
N THR A 109 0.66 -6.55 2.29
CA THR A 109 -0.43 -6.68 3.27
C THR A 109 -0.27 -7.85 4.23
N THR A 110 0.06 -9.07 3.73
CA THR A 110 0.14 -10.26 4.60
C THR A 110 1.10 -10.06 5.77
N SER A 111 2.30 -9.55 5.52
CA SER A 111 3.29 -9.36 6.56
C SER A 111 2.86 -8.28 7.58
N ILE A 112 2.22 -7.20 7.12
CA ILE A 112 1.71 -6.15 8.02
C ILE A 112 0.55 -6.69 8.87
N VAL A 113 -0.43 -7.36 8.24
CA VAL A 113 -1.59 -7.94 8.95
C VAL A 113 -1.14 -8.97 9.99
N THR A 114 -0.26 -9.89 9.62
CA THR A 114 0.14 -10.98 10.51
C THR A 114 1.16 -10.57 11.57
N GLY A 115 2.07 -9.67 11.24
CA GLY A 115 3.20 -9.35 12.09
C GLY A 115 3.12 -8.02 12.84
N LEU A 116 2.27 -7.08 12.42
CA LEU A 116 2.11 -5.78 13.07
C LEU A 116 0.69 -5.51 13.56
N LEU A 117 -0.34 -5.81 12.74
CA LEU A 117 -1.73 -5.57 13.12
C LEU A 117 -2.19 -6.58 14.18
N ALA A 118 -2.02 -7.87 13.95
CA ALA A 118 -2.46 -8.93 14.86
C ALA A 118 -1.87 -8.79 16.28
N PRO A 119 -0.57 -8.47 16.47
CA PRO A 119 -0.03 -8.19 17.80
C PRO A 119 -0.29 -6.76 18.31
N ASN A 120 -1.14 -5.97 17.63
CA ASN A 120 -1.55 -4.63 18.04
C ASN A 120 -0.38 -3.62 18.19
N LEU A 121 0.52 -3.58 17.20
CA LEU A 121 1.71 -2.73 17.18
C LEU A 121 1.55 -1.46 16.33
N LEU A 122 0.33 -1.13 15.89
CA LEU A 122 0.06 -0.03 14.97
C LEU A 122 -0.71 1.13 15.62
N GLU A 123 -0.52 2.32 15.07
CA GLU A 123 -1.26 3.55 15.39
C GLU A 123 -2.19 3.94 14.23
N PRO A 124 -3.30 4.65 14.52
CA PRO A 124 -4.18 5.17 13.47
C PRO A 124 -3.48 6.16 12.54
N ILE A 125 -3.73 6.06 11.24
CA ILE A 125 -3.04 6.85 10.21
C ILE A 125 -3.69 8.22 9.97
N LEU A 126 -5.02 8.31 9.96
CA LEU A 126 -5.74 9.56 9.63
C LEU A 126 -5.26 10.79 10.42
N PRO A 127 -4.97 10.71 11.74
CA PRO A 127 -4.43 11.86 12.50
C PRO A 127 -3.07 12.36 11.99
N SER A 128 -2.37 11.58 11.18
CA SER A 128 -1.09 11.96 10.58
C SER A 128 -1.22 12.58 9.19
N MET A 129 -2.42 12.57 8.57
CA MET A 129 -2.70 13.19 7.27
C MET A 129 -3.14 14.65 7.46
N LEU A 130 -2.17 15.55 7.63
CA LEU A 130 -2.40 16.95 7.98
C LEU A 130 -2.70 17.85 6.79
N VAL A 131 -2.12 17.55 5.63
CA VAL A 131 -2.23 18.40 4.43
C VAL A 131 -3.52 18.05 3.68
N PRO A 132 -4.37 19.05 3.32
CA PRO A 132 -5.65 18.80 2.64
C PRO A 132 -5.53 17.99 1.35
N GLU A 133 -4.48 18.22 0.55
CA GLU A 133 -4.24 17.44 -0.68
C GLU A 133 -4.04 15.94 -0.43
N VAL A 134 -3.62 15.56 0.79
CA VAL A 134 -3.40 14.18 1.21
C VAL A 134 -4.64 13.60 1.88
N SER A 135 -5.27 14.39 2.76
CA SER A 135 -6.39 13.95 3.60
C SER A 135 -7.76 14.01 2.91
N ASP A 136 -7.90 14.71 1.77
CA ASP A 136 -9.17 14.75 1.03
C ASP A 136 -9.34 13.46 0.21
N PRO A 137 -10.35 12.62 0.53
CA PRO A 137 -10.62 11.39 -0.22
C PRO A 137 -10.92 11.61 -1.71
N LYS A 138 -11.33 12.81 -2.13
CA LYS A 138 -11.61 13.16 -3.53
C LYS A 138 -10.36 13.14 -4.41
N ASN A 139 -9.17 13.25 -3.84
CA ASN A 139 -7.90 13.16 -4.58
C ASN A 139 -7.48 11.72 -4.90
N TRP A 140 -8.20 10.75 -4.34
CA TRP A 140 -7.87 9.34 -4.40
C TRP A 140 -8.98 8.53 -5.08
N TRP A 141 -8.62 7.74 -6.05
CA TRP A 141 -9.53 6.76 -6.63
C TRP A 141 -10.01 5.78 -5.54
N GLY A 142 -11.33 5.57 -5.45
CA GLY A 142 -11.95 4.77 -4.38
C GLY A 142 -11.94 5.44 -2.99
N GLY A 143 -11.61 6.73 -2.91
CA GLY A 143 -11.52 7.43 -1.62
C GLY A 143 -10.39 6.90 -0.76
N HIS A 144 -10.61 6.71 0.55
CA HIS A 144 -9.66 6.06 1.45
C HIS A 144 -9.86 4.55 1.45
N ILE A 145 -8.88 3.80 0.92
CA ILE A 145 -8.87 2.34 0.94
C ILE A 145 -7.99 1.83 2.08
N TRP A 146 -8.52 0.93 2.86
CA TRP A 146 -7.89 0.33 4.03
C TRP A 146 -7.77 -1.18 3.86
N VAL A 147 -6.69 -1.75 4.37
CA VAL A 147 -6.50 -3.20 4.40
C VAL A 147 -7.20 -3.81 5.61
N ASP A 148 -7.10 -3.14 6.76
CA ASP A 148 -7.65 -3.61 8.03
C ASP A 148 -9.15 -3.37 8.14
N ASN A 149 -9.85 -4.30 8.83
CA ASN A 149 -11.30 -4.27 9.01
C ASN A 149 -11.79 -3.03 9.79
N GLU A 150 -10.96 -2.50 10.69
CA GLU A 150 -11.27 -1.29 11.44
C GLU A 150 -11.13 -0.01 10.62
N LYS A 151 -10.50 -0.07 9.45
CA LYS A 151 -10.25 1.06 8.54
C LYS A 151 -9.46 2.19 9.21
N LYS A 152 -8.37 1.85 9.91
CA LYS A 152 -7.57 2.79 10.71
C LYS A 152 -6.06 2.67 10.56
N TYR A 153 -5.54 1.45 10.40
CA TYR A 153 -4.15 1.13 10.70
C TYR A 153 -3.28 0.86 9.48
N ILE A 154 -3.87 0.39 8.38
CA ILE A 154 -3.12 0.03 7.17
C ILE A 154 -3.76 0.72 5.96
N TYR A 155 -3.14 1.80 5.50
CA TYR A 155 -3.63 2.60 4.39
C TYR A 155 -3.00 2.18 3.07
N SER A 156 -3.83 1.80 2.10
CA SER A 156 -3.38 1.48 0.75
C SER A 156 -3.35 2.72 -0.13
N PHE A 157 -2.20 3.08 -0.66
CA PHE A 157 -2.02 4.21 -1.58
C PHE A 157 -1.83 3.78 -3.04
N THR A 158 -1.75 2.48 -3.31
CA THR A 158 -1.73 1.88 -4.66
C THR A 158 -2.91 0.94 -4.86
N ALA A 159 -3.37 0.79 -6.10
CA ALA A 159 -4.36 -0.20 -6.50
C ALA A 159 -4.24 -0.50 -8.00
N TYR A 160 -4.11 -1.75 -8.37
CA TYR A 160 -3.89 -2.15 -9.76
C TYR A 160 -4.19 -3.63 -10.00
N MET A 161 -4.45 -3.98 -11.27
CA MET A 161 -4.38 -5.35 -11.75
C MET A 161 -2.92 -5.72 -11.95
N THR A 162 -2.49 -6.86 -11.43
CA THR A 162 -1.08 -7.26 -11.48
C THR A 162 -0.86 -8.50 -12.32
N GLU A 163 0.03 -8.40 -13.28
CA GLU A 163 0.55 -9.54 -14.04
C GLU A 163 1.77 -10.09 -13.31
N THR A 164 1.64 -11.27 -12.75
CA THR A 164 2.66 -11.88 -11.89
C THR A 164 3.47 -12.97 -12.60
N VAL A 165 3.22 -13.19 -13.90
CA VAL A 165 4.01 -14.07 -14.75
C VAL A 165 4.89 -13.23 -15.66
N TRP A 166 6.19 -13.52 -15.64
CA TRP A 166 7.18 -12.92 -16.54
C TRP A 166 7.91 -14.02 -17.28
N TYR A 167 8.38 -13.73 -18.49
CA TYR A 167 9.06 -14.70 -19.34
C TYR A 167 10.27 -14.11 -20.05
N ASN A 168 11.18 -14.99 -20.46
CA ASN A 168 12.28 -14.65 -21.37
C ASN A 168 11.77 -14.75 -22.82
N SER A 169 11.74 -13.64 -23.54
CA SER A 169 11.14 -13.55 -24.87
C SER A 169 11.98 -14.21 -25.99
N THR A 170 13.17 -14.71 -25.69
CA THR A 170 13.95 -15.56 -26.61
C THR A 170 13.64 -17.06 -26.44
N LEU A 171 12.98 -17.46 -25.33
CA LEU A 171 12.70 -18.85 -24.98
C LEU A 171 11.21 -19.18 -25.02
N VAL A 172 10.35 -18.17 -24.90
CA VAL A 172 8.90 -18.31 -24.81
C VAL A 172 8.23 -17.35 -25.77
N ARG A 173 7.33 -17.87 -26.57
CA ARG A 173 6.36 -17.07 -27.32
C ARG A 173 5.12 -16.89 -26.43
N PRO A 174 4.58 -15.68 -26.25
CA PRO A 174 3.47 -15.45 -25.33
C PRO A 174 2.22 -16.30 -25.67
N GLU A 175 2.02 -16.64 -26.93
CA GLU A 175 0.92 -17.50 -27.41
C GLU A 175 1.00 -18.94 -26.89
N GLU A 176 2.12 -19.38 -26.35
CA GLU A 176 2.29 -20.71 -25.76
C GLU A 176 1.71 -20.79 -24.34
N ILE A 177 1.40 -19.62 -23.72
CA ILE A 177 0.89 -19.53 -22.35
C ILE A 177 -0.41 -18.72 -22.36
N VAL A 178 -1.49 -19.33 -22.82
CA VAL A 178 -2.82 -18.69 -22.94
C VAL A 178 -3.69 -18.82 -21.68
N SER A 179 -3.30 -19.74 -20.77
CA SER A 179 -4.00 -19.98 -19.49
C SER A 179 -3.00 -20.43 -18.42
N TRP A 180 -3.41 -20.42 -17.18
CA TRP A 180 -2.60 -20.98 -16.09
C TRP A 180 -2.31 -22.48 -16.31
N ASP A 181 -3.23 -23.23 -16.94
CA ASP A 181 -3.01 -24.65 -17.26
C ASP A 181 -1.86 -24.85 -18.24
N SER A 182 -1.54 -23.87 -19.10
CA SER A 182 -0.38 -23.94 -20.00
C SER A 182 0.95 -24.11 -19.26
N LEU A 183 1.03 -23.70 -17.98
CA LEU A 183 2.22 -23.88 -17.15
C LEU A 183 2.43 -25.32 -16.69
N LEU A 184 1.43 -26.19 -16.87
CA LEU A 184 1.52 -27.62 -16.57
C LEU A 184 2.08 -28.44 -17.75
N ASP A 185 2.35 -27.82 -18.91
CA ASP A 185 2.96 -28.50 -20.06
C ASP A 185 4.34 -29.05 -19.63
N PRO A 186 4.65 -30.33 -19.89
CA PRO A 186 5.94 -30.96 -19.57
C PRO A 186 7.18 -30.22 -20.10
N LYS A 187 7.04 -29.44 -21.19
CA LYS A 187 8.14 -28.63 -21.74
C LYS A 187 8.66 -27.58 -20.76
N TRP A 188 7.84 -27.16 -19.77
CA TRP A 188 8.21 -26.19 -18.75
C TRP A 188 8.81 -26.81 -17.49
N LYS A 189 8.83 -28.14 -17.39
CA LYS A 189 9.41 -28.84 -16.22
C LYS A 189 10.86 -28.44 -16.01
N GLY A 190 11.18 -28.00 -14.77
CA GLY A 190 12.51 -27.47 -14.40
C GLY A 190 12.84 -26.09 -14.98
N ARG A 191 11.91 -25.44 -15.71
CA ARG A 191 12.14 -24.17 -16.40
C ARG A 191 11.32 -22.99 -15.87
N ILE A 192 10.61 -23.19 -14.78
CA ILE A 192 9.81 -22.16 -14.08
C ILE A 192 10.55 -21.75 -12.80
N ALA A 193 10.70 -20.44 -12.58
CA ALA A 193 11.13 -19.88 -11.31
C ALA A 193 9.91 -19.36 -10.54
N ILE A 194 9.85 -19.54 -9.23
CA ILE A 194 8.76 -19.02 -8.40
C ILE A 194 9.32 -18.35 -7.14
N LEU A 195 8.79 -17.19 -6.79
CA LEU A 195 9.04 -16.61 -5.47
C LEU A 195 8.37 -17.48 -4.43
N ASP A 196 9.15 -17.92 -3.43
CA ASP A 196 8.74 -18.91 -2.43
C ASP A 196 7.36 -18.60 -1.82
N PRO A 197 6.32 -19.39 -2.11
CA PRO A 197 4.96 -19.14 -1.65
C PRO A 197 4.74 -19.49 -0.16
N ARG A 198 5.72 -20.09 0.51
CA ARG A 198 5.70 -20.37 1.95
C ARG A 198 5.98 -19.14 2.81
N SER A 199 6.26 -18.00 2.18
CA SER A 199 6.55 -16.74 2.89
C SER A 199 5.72 -15.60 2.31
N PRO A 200 5.28 -14.64 3.13
CA PRO A 200 4.56 -13.46 2.65
C PRO A 200 5.26 -12.75 1.51
N GLY A 201 4.52 -12.42 0.46
CA GLY A 201 5.01 -11.75 -0.75
C GLY A 201 4.17 -12.05 -1.99
N SER A 202 4.62 -11.57 -3.16
CA SER A 202 3.88 -11.74 -4.42
C SER A 202 3.80 -13.21 -4.88
N GLY A 203 4.77 -14.05 -4.49
CA GLY A 203 4.68 -15.50 -4.72
C GLY A 203 3.51 -16.13 -3.98
N GLU A 204 3.40 -15.84 -2.68
CA GLU A 204 2.29 -16.29 -1.85
C GLU A 204 0.94 -15.71 -2.35
N SER A 205 0.92 -14.42 -2.73
CA SER A 205 -0.30 -13.81 -3.27
C SER A 205 -0.79 -14.51 -4.54
N THR A 206 0.13 -14.82 -5.47
CA THR A 206 -0.22 -15.56 -6.70
C THR A 206 -0.63 -16.98 -6.39
N TRP A 207 0.03 -17.65 -5.46
CA TRP A 207 -0.29 -19.00 -5.02
C TRP A 207 -1.69 -19.08 -4.42
N ALA A 208 -2.06 -18.13 -3.57
CA ALA A 208 -3.40 -18.02 -2.99
C ALA A 208 -4.47 -17.72 -4.04
N PHE A 209 -4.18 -16.86 -5.00
CA PHE A 209 -5.07 -16.60 -6.13
C PHE A 209 -5.31 -17.88 -6.95
N LEU A 210 -4.25 -18.63 -7.26
CA LEU A 210 -4.37 -19.89 -7.99
C LEU A 210 -5.14 -20.96 -7.19
N LEU A 211 -4.97 -21.01 -5.88
CA LEU A 211 -5.79 -21.88 -5.02
C LEU A 211 -7.28 -21.54 -5.16
N LYS A 212 -7.61 -20.24 -5.15
CA LYS A 212 -9.00 -19.76 -5.26
C LYS A 212 -9.65 -20.13 -6.61
N ILE A 213 -8.92 -19.98 -7.73
CA ILE A 213 -9.49 -20.12 -9.08
C ILE A 213 -9.29 -21.50 -9.72
N LYS A 214 -8.26 -22.25 -9.31
CA LYS A 214 -7.87 -23.54 -9.91
C LYS A 214 -7.93 -24.70 -8.91
N GLY A 215 -7.92 -24.41 -7.61
CA GLY A 215 -7.97 -25.42 -6.55
C GLY A 215 -6.64 -26.12 -6.26
N GLU A 216 -6.66 -26.99 -5.24
CA GLU A 216 -5.46 -27.66 -4.70
C GLU A 216 -4.81 -28.63 -5.70
N GLN A 217 -5.63 -29.34 -6.50
CA GLN A 217 -5.10 -30.29 -7.49
C GLN A 217 -4.23 -29.61 -8.55
N PHE A 218 -4.61 -28.40 -8.98
CA PHE A 218 -3.79 -27.60 -9.89
C PHE A 218 -2.45 -27.24 -9.25
N LEU A 219 -2.46 -26.75 -8.01
CA LEU A 219 -1.25 -26.38 -7.28
C LEU A 219 -0.32 -27.57 -7.05
N THR A 220 -0.87 -28.75 -6.79
CA THR A 220 -0.10 -30.00 -6.69
C THR A 220 0.61 -30.33 -8.00
N LYS A 221 -0.09 -30.23 -9.13
CA LYS A 221 0.52 -30.43 -10.46
C LYS A 221 1.57 -29.36 -10.79
N LEU A 222 1.30 -28.11 -10.41
CA LEU A 222 2.24 -27.00 -10.63
C LEU A 222 3.51 -27.17 -9.78
N ALA A 223 3.39 -27.63 -8.52
CA ALA A 223 4.54 -27.94 -7.68
C ALA A 223 5.39 -29.09 -8.27
N ALA A 224 4.75 -30.06 -8.93
CA ALA A 224 5.43 -31.18 -9.60
C ALA A 224 6.22 -30.77 -10.87
N GLN A 225 6.14 -29.51 -11.30
CA GLN A 225 6.95 -28.95 -12.40
C GLN A 225 8.42 -28.73 -12.04
N GLU A 226 8.88 -29.16 -10.86
CA GLU A 226 10.27 -29.03 -10.42
C GLU A 226 10.79 -27.57 -10.53
N MET A 227 9.98 -26.65 -10.04
CA MET A 227 10.26 -25.21 -10.15
C MET A 227 11.49 -24.81 -9.33
N MET A 228 12.23 -23.80 -9.80
CA MET A 228 13.23 -23.10 -9.01
C MET A 228 12.52 -22.23 -7.97
N VAL A 229 12.34 -22.75 -6.76
CA VAL A 229 11.75 -22.02 -5.63
C VAL A 229 12.82 -21.21 -4.91
N GLY A 230 12.60 -19.91 -4.72
CA GLY A 230 13.61 -19.07 -4.07
C GLY A 230 13.03 -17.86 -3.36
N ARG A 231 13.82 -17.28 -2.46
CA ARG A 231 13.47 -16.05 -1.71
C ARG A 231 14.25 -14.83 -2.18
N ASN A 232 15.27 -15.01 -3.00
CA ASN A 232 16.09 -13.94 -3.52
C ASN A 232 15.54 -13.46 -4.87
N LEU A 233 14.87 -12.31 -4.87
CA LEU A 233 14.26 -11.72 -6.07
C LEU A 233 15.26 -11.52 -7.21
N ARG A 234 16.47 -11.03 -6.88
CA ARG A 234 17.52 -10.79 -7.88
C ARG A 234 17.97 -12.08 -8.55
N GLN A 235 18.20 -13.14 -7.76
CA GLN A 235 18.60 -14.45 -8.27
C GLN A 235 17.53 -15.06 -9.17
N LEU A 236 16.25 -15.00 -8.77
CA LEU A 236 15.14 -15.49 -9.56
C LEU A 236 14.96 -14.68 -10.85
N GLY A 237 15.02 -13.34 -10.75
CA GLY A 237 14.94 -12.46 -11.92
C GLY A 237 16.11 -12.68 -12.90
N GLU A 238 17.32 -12.86 -12.41
CA GLU A 238 18.50 -13.18 -13.21
C GLU A 238 18.38 -14.53 -13.90
N ALA A 239 17.83 -15.55 -13.22
CA ALA A 239 17.61 -16.86 -13.82
C ALA A 239 16.73 -16.79 -15.06
N VAL A 240 15.68 -15.97 -15.04
CA VAL A 240 14.82 -15.74 -16.22
C VAL A 240 15.51 -14.84 -17.25
N ALA A 241 16.10 -13.73 -16.81
CA ALA A 241 16.74 -12.77 -17.71
C ALA A 241 17.87 -13.39 -18.55
N ARG A 242 18.61 -14.34 -17.97
CA ARG A 242 19.72 -15.06 -18.63
C ARG A 242 19.31 -16.43 -19.21
N GLY A 243 18.02 -16.78 -19.18
CA GLY A 243 17.50 -17.99 -19.81
C GLY A 243 17.75 -19.31 -19.06
N LYS A 244 18.21 -19.28 -17.79
CA LYS A 244 18.26 -20.47 -16.95
C LYS A 244 16.85 -21.00 -16.63
N SER A 245 15.91 -20.11 -16.39
CA SER A 245 14.47 -20.38 -16.35
C SER A 245 13.80 -19.65 -17.52
N ALA A 246 12.74 -20.22 -18.06
CA ALA A 246 11.99 -19.62 -19.17
C ALA A 246 10.93 -18.64 -18.67
N ILE A 247 10.34 -18.94 -17.50
CA ILE A 247 9.17 -18.27 -16.92
C ILE A 247 9.42 -18.02 -15.45
N SER A 248 8.83 -16.94 -14.91
CA SER A 248 8.70 -16.76 -13.46
C SER A 248 7.27 -16.51 -13.02
N ILE A 249 6.97 -16.87 -11.78
CA ILE A 249 5.70 -16.64 -11.09
C ILE A 249 5.97 -15.84 -9.82
N GLY A 250 5.16 -14.80 -9.57
CA GLY A 250 5.26 -13.97 -8.37
C GLY A 250 6.41 -12.97 -8.38
N LEU A 251 6.98 -12.65 -9.54
CA LEU A 251 7.92 -11.55 -9.73
C LEU A 251 7.23 -10.38 -10.45
N SER A 252 7.79 -9.18 -10.32
CA SER A 252 7.20 -7.97 -10.90
C SER A 252 8.25 -6.99 -11.41
N TYR A 253 7.80 -5.90 -12.02
CA TYR A 253 8.62 -4.87 -12.67
C TYR A 253 9.88 -4.49 -11.88
N TYR A 254 9.78 -4.12 -10.62
CA TYR A 254 10.95 -3.65 -9.85
C TYR A 254 12.05 -4.71 -9.69
N THR A 255 11.70 -6.00 -9.79
CA THR A 255 12.68 -7.10 -9.86
C THR A 255 13.42 -7.09 -11.18
N TYR A 256 12.69 -6.82 -12.27
CA TYR A 256 13.23 -6.88 -13.63
C TYR A 256 13.83 -5.58 -14.13
N LEU A 257 13.57 -4.46 -13.49
CA LEU A 257 14.05 -3.15 -13.92
C LEU A 257 15.55 -3.09 -14.20
N PRO A 258 16.46 -3.64 -13.39
CA PRO A 258 17.89 -3.65 -13.71
C PRO A 258 18.22 -4.44 -14.98
N PHE A 259 17.50 -5.54 -15.21
CA PHE A 259 17.70 -6.40 -16.40
C PHE A 259 17.11 -5.76 -17.67
N ILE A 260 15.96 -5.09 -17.55
CA ILE A 260 15.34 -4.30 -18.63
C ILE A 260 16.28 -3.16 -19.05
N LYS A 261 16.81 -2.41 -18.06
CA LYS A 261 17.79 -1.33 -18.31
C LYS A 261 19.08 -1.85 -18.98
N ALA A 262 19.43 -3.11 -18.76
CA ALA A 262 20.57 -3.77 -19.39
C ALA A 262 20.23 -4.41 -20.76
N GLY A 263 19.00 -4.22 -21.28
CA GLY A 263 18.57 -4.75 -22.57
C GLY A 263 18.30 -6.26 -22.59
N LEU A 264 18.14 -6.91 -21.44
CA LEU A 264 17.86 -8.35 -21.38
C LEU A 264 16.40 -8.66 -21.73
N PRO A 265 16.15 -9.83 -22.38
CA PRO A 265 14.87 -10.15 -23.04
C PRO A 265 13.80 -10.63 -22.06
N VAL A 266 13.38 -9.80 -21.10
CA VAL A 266 12.33 -10.12 -20.14
C VAL A 266 11.08 -9.28 -20.38
N LYS A 267 9.92 -9.92 -20.34
CA LYS A 267 8.62 -9.27 -20.56
C LYS A 267 7.56 -9.83 -19.60
N PRO A 268 6.56 -9.02 -19.19
CA PRO A 268 5.38 -9.51 -18.50
C PRO A 268 4.47 -10.27 -19.48
N LEU A 269 3.73 -11.24 -18.97
CA LEU A 269 2.73 -11.98 -19.73
C LEU A 269 1.34 -11.41 -19.44
N SER A 270 0.77 -10.71 -20.42
CA SER A 270 -0.48 -9.95 -20.22
C SER A 270 -1.76 -10.76 -20.50
N ALA A 271 -1.68 -11.76 -21.36
CA ALA A 271 -2.86 -12.45 -21.90
C ALA A 271 -3.04 -13.86 -21.32
N ILE A 272 -3.46 -13.96 -20.07
CA ILE A 272 -3.93 -15.22 -19.46
C ILE A 272 -5.46 -15.22 -19.40
N LYS A 273 -6.09 -16.30 -19.91
CA LYS A 273 -7.55 -16.42 -20.03
C LYS A 273 -8.31 -16.19 -18.73
N GLU A 274 -7.83 -16.75 -17.63
CA GLU A 274 -8.46 -16.61 -16.30
C GLU A 274 -8.16 -15.25 -15.64
N GLY A 275 -7.28 -14.46 -16.25
CA GLY A 275 -6.86 -13.16 -15.72
C GLY A 275 -5.93 -13.23 -14.52
N TYR A 276 -5.80 -12.09 -13.87
CA TYR A 276 -5.00 -11.86 -12.67
C TYR A 276 -5.87 -11.22 -11.57
N TYR A 277 -5.32 -11.08 -10.38
CA TYR A 277 -6.00 -10.45 -9.25
C TYR A 277 -5.70 -8.95 -9.17
N ALA A 278 -6.56 -8.22 -8.50
CA ALA A 278 -6.28 -6.85 -8.10
C ALA A 278 -5.46 -6.84 -6.81
N ALA A 279 -4.54 -5.89 -6.69
CA ALA A 279 -3.62 -5.82 -5.57
C ALA A 279 -3.32 -4.36 -5.16
N THR A 280 -2.90 -4.22 -3.91
CA THR A 280 -2.28 -3.01 -3.38
C THR A 280 -0.75 -3.13 -3.34
N GLY A 281 -0.21 -4.27 -3.74
CA GLY A 281 1.23 -4.52 -3.84
C GLY A 281 1.99 -4.23 -2.55
N SER A 282 3.06 -3.45 -2.69
CA SER A 282 3.84 -2.92 -1.56
C SER A 282 3.40 -1.50 -1.15
N GLY A 283 2.33 -0.98 -1.74
CA GLY A 283 1.84 0.37 -1.48
C GLY A 283 0.91 0.47 -0.27
N ASN A 284 1.27 -0.15 0.84
CA ASN A 284 0.52 -0.08 2.09
C ASN A 284 1.38 0.54 3.17
N LEU A 285 0.84 1.57 3.82
CA LEU A 285 1.47 2.33 4.90
C LEU A 285 0.92 1.88 6.25
N ALA A 286 1.80 1.67 7.22
CA ALA A 286 1.48 1.40 8.61
C ALA A 286 2.40 2.21 9.53
N ILE A 287 1.85 2.93 10.51
CA ILE A 287 2.60 3.69 11.52
C ILE A 287 2.73 2.81 12.76
N LEU A 288 3.94 2.67 13.29
CA LEU A 288 4.18 1.88 14.49
C LEU A 288 3.69 2.61 15.75
N ARG A 289 3.39 1.86 16.80
CA ARG A 289 2.99 2.42 18.08
C ARG A 289 4.18 3.01 18.82
N ASN A 290 3.98 4.19 19.44
CA ASN A 290 4.99 4.88 20.25
C ASN A 290 6.30 5.15 19.48
N VAL A 291 6.16 5.70 18.29
CA VAL A 291 7.31 6.01 17.40
C VAL A 291 8.29 7.00 18.04
N PRO A 292 9.61 6.85 17.80
CA PRO A 292 10.60 7.76 18.35
C PRO A 292 10.56 9.18 17.77
N HIS A 293 10.06 9.35 16.52
CA HIS A 293 10.03 10.63 15.81
C HIS A 293 8.61 10.96 15.32
N PRO A 294 7.65 11.28 16.21
CA PRO A 294 6.22 11.37 15.84
C PRO A 294 5.91 12.52 14.87
N ASN A 295 6.64 13.65 14.93
CA ASN A 295 6.42 14.75 14.00
C ASN A 295 7.08 14.49 12.65
N ALA A 296 8.29 13.95 12.63
CA ALA A 296 8.97 13.55 11.39
C ALA A 296 8.20 12.43 10.66
N THR A 297 7.57 11.52 11.41
CA THR A 297 6.64 10.53 10.87
C THR A 297 5.47 11.19 10.13
N LYS A 298 4.81 12.18 10.75
CA LYS A 298 3.73 12.94 10.10
C LYS A 298 4.22 13.67 8.85
N VAL A 299 5.40 14.29 8.90
CA VAL A 299 5.99 14.96 7.73
C VAL A 299 6.24 13.96 6.61
N PHE A 300 6.80 12.80 6.91
CA PHE A 300 7.05 11.77 5.89
C PHE A 300 5.74 11.21 5.32
N VAL A 301 4.72 10.94 6.14
CA VAL A 301 3.39 10.48 5.68
C VAL A 301 2.79 11.47 4.68
N ASN A 302 2.80 12.77 4.99
CA ASN A 302 2.25 13.77 4.08
C ASN A 302 3.08 13.93 2.80
N TRP A 303 4.41 13.81 2.87
CA TRP A 303 5.25 13.77 1.68
C TRP A 303 5.00 12.51 0.85
N LEU A 304 5.00 11.33 1.47
CA LEU A 304 4.76 10.07 0.76
C LEU A 304 3.44 10.10 0.00
N LEU A 305 2.38 10.57 0.64
CA LEU A 305 1.03 10.60 0.07
C LEU A 305 0.76 11.83 -0.82
N SER A 306 1.70 12.77 -0.93
CA SER A 306 1.63 13.88 -1.90
C SER A 306 1.83 13.38 -3.34
N LYS A 307 1.53 14.23 -4.32
CA LYS A 307 1.82 13.96 -5.73
C LYS A 307 3.30 13.58 -5.96
N GLU A 308 4.22 14.30 -5.32
CA GLU A 308 5.67 14.07 -5.45
C GLU A 308 6.08 12.70 -4.92
N GLY A 309 5.68 12.35 -3.68
CA GLY A 309 5.99 11.06 -3.07
C GLY A 309 5.36 9.89 -3.83
N GLN A 310 4.13 10.04 -4.30
CA GLN A 310 3.45 9.01 -5.10
C GLN A 310 4.08 8.84 -6.48
N THR A 311 4.56 9.92 -7.10
CA THR A 311 5.32 9.84 -8.36
C THR A 311 6.63 9.10 -8.14
N ALA A 312 7.37 9.39 -7.07
CA ALA A 312 8.62 8.72 -6.71
C ALA A 312 8.39 7.22 -6.46
N PHE A 313 7.35 6.85 -5.70
CA PHE A 313 7.02 5.46 -5.44
C PHE A 313 6.65 4.70 -6.73
N THR A 314 5.71 5.25 -7.51
CA THR A 314 5.25 4.62 -8.75
C THR A 314 6.41 4.42 -9.73
N LYS A 315 7.28 5.43 -9.90
CA LYS A 315 8.46 5.36 -10.76
C LYS A 315 9.44 4.27 -10.32
N ALA A 316 9.68 4.15 -9.02
CA ALA A 316 10.64 3.19 -8.47
C ALA A 316 10.13 1.75 -8.47
N MET A 317 8.84 1.57 -8.20
CA MET A 317 8.24 0.25 -7.99
C MET A 317 7.44 -0.26 -9.19
N GLY A 318 7.05 0.61 -10.12
CA GLY A 318 6.13 0.30 -11.20
C GLY A 318 4.73 -0.05 -10.70
N GLN A 319 4.40 0.28 -9.46
CA GLN A 319 3.11 0.01 -8.84
C GLN A 319 2.24 1.27 -8.87
N PRO A 320 1.13 1.24 -9.63
CA PRO A 320 0.31 2.42 -9.84
C PRO A 320 -0.35 2.94 -8.55
N THR A 321 -0.17 4.25 -8.32
CA THR A 321 -0.87 4.95 -7.26
C THR A 321 -2.36 5.13 -7.57
N ARG A 322 -3.15 5.29 -6.50
CA ARG A 322 -4.58 5.68 -6.58
C ARG A 322 -4.80 7.18 -6.75
N ARG A 323 -3.76 8.02 -6.62
CA ARG A 323 -3.90 9.47 -6.85
C ARG A 323 -4.28 9.75 -8.30
N PHE A 324 -5.28 10.64 -8.50
CA PHE A 324 -5.74 11.01 -9.83
C PHE A 324 -4.72 11.86 -10.61
N ASP A 325 -3.93 12.66 -9.91
CA ASP A 325 -3.00 13.65 -10.49
C ASP A 325 -1.59 13.09 -10.78
N VAL A 326 -1.39 11.77 -10.66
CA VAL A 326 -0.14 11.08 -11.01
C VAL A 326 -0.36 10.20 -12.23
N ASP A 327 0.50 10.34 -13.24
CA ASP A 327 0.48 9.49 -14.42
C ASP A 327 0.93 8.06 -14.09
N THR A 328 0.11 7.11 -14.48
CA THR A 328 0.32 5.67 -14.26
C THR A 328 0.19 4.84 -15.53
N GLN A 329 -0.10 5.43 -16.70
CA GLN A 329 -0.39 4.69 -17.91
C GLN A 329 0.81 3.86 -18.41
N TRP A 330 2.01 4.37 -18.23
CA TRP A 330 3.24 3.69 -18.60
C TRP A 330 3.45 2.34 -17.87
N THR A 331 2.83 2.14 -16.71
CA THR A 331 2.98 0.89 -15.93
C THR A 331 2.36 -0.33 -16.63
N LYS A 332 1.47 -0.13 -17.60
CA LYS A 332 0.86 -1.19 -18.41
C LYS A 332 1.89 -1.99 -19.20
N GLU A 333 2.91 -1.33 -19.71
CA GLU A 333 4.00 -1.98 -20.45
C GLU A 333 4.78 -2.97 -19.59
N PHE A 334 4.63 -2.85 -18.26
CA PHE A 334 5.34 -3.66 -17.28
C PHE A 334 4.40 -4.55 -16.45
N GLY A 335 3.21 -4.82 -16.96
CA GLY A 335 2.27 -5.76 -16.38
C GLY A 335 1.46 -5.24 -15.18
N HIS A 336 1.34 -3.91 -15.02
CA HIS A 336 0.51 -3.30 -14.00
C HIS A 336 -0.47 -2.30 -14.59
N VAL A 337 -1.76 -2.61 -14.52
CA VAL A 337 -2.83 -1.71 -14.97
C VAL A 337 -3.45 -1.02 -13.76
N ALA A 338 -3.33 0.30 -13.68
CA ALA A 338 -3.89 1.07 -12.57
C ALA A 338 -5.41 0.83 -12.43
N ALA A 339 -5.88 0.59 -11.21
CA ALA A 339 -7.31 0.37 -10.96
C ALA A 339 -8.17 1.57 -11.40
N LYS A 340 -7.67 2.79 -11.20
CA LYS A 340 -8.34 4.04 -11.64
C LYS A 340 -8.56 4.14 -13.16
N GLU A 341 -7.89 3.30 -13.94
CA GLU A 341 -7.97 3.28 -15.41
C GLU A 341 -8.80 2.12 -15.95
N ALA A 342 -9.05 1.08 -15.14
CA ALA A 342 -9.64 -0.17 -15.61
C ALA A 342 -10.78 -0.72 -14.76
N LEU A 343 -10.94 -0.27 -13.52
CA LEU A 343 -11.90 -0.84 -12.57
C LEU A 343 -12.76 0.23 -11.92
N THR A 344 -13.96 -0.17 -11.49
CA THR A 344 -14.70 0.58 -10.45
C THR A 344 -14.20 0.14 -9.06
N PRO A 345 -14.41 0.93 -7.98
CA PRO A 345 -14.06 0.52 -6.62
C PRO A 345 -14.69 -0.81 -6.21
N GLU A 346 -15.96 -1.04 -6.56
CA GLU A 346 -16.69 -2.27 -6.25
C GLU A 346 -16.05 -3.48 -6.98
N LYS A 347 -15.64 -3.29 -8.24
CA LYS A 347 -14.97 -4.37 -8.99
C LYS A 347 -13.57 -4.65 -8.46
N PHE A 348 -12.88 -3.64 -7.95
CA PHE A 348 -11.61 -3.84 -7.25
C PHE A 348 -11.80 -4.68 -5.99
N ASP A 349 -12.82 -4.41 -5.17
CA ASP A 349 -13.12 -5.14 -3.94
C ASP A 349 -13.45 -6.61 -4.21
N GLU A 350 -14.10 -6.93 -5.35
CA GLU A 350 -14.35 -8.32 -5.77
C GLU A 350 -13.07 -9.08 -6.16
N LEU A 351 -12.11 -8.38 -6.77
CA LEU A 351 -10.90 -8.95 -7.37
C LEU A 351 -9.67 -8.85 -6.46
N GLU A 352 -9.75 -8.04 -5.41
CA GLU A 352 -8.60 -7.78 -4.54
C GLU A 352 -8.16 -9.05 -3.79
N ASN A 353 -6.89 -9.07 -3.48
CA ASN A 353 -6.22 -10.22 -2.86
C ASN A 353 -5.37 -9.80 -1.65
N GLY A 354 -5.71 -8.70 -0.97
CA GLY A 354 -4.85 -8.12 0.05
C GLY A 354 -5.52 -7.60 1.31
N SER A 355 -6.86 -7.58 1.41
CA SER A 355 -7.54 -7.18 2.65
C SER A 355 -7.22 -8.13 3.82
N GLU A 356 -7.41 -7.67 5.04
CA GLU A 356 -7.24 -8.49 6.25
C GLU A 356 -8.09 -9.76 6.17
N GLU A 357 -9.31 -9.66 5.66
CA GLU A 357 -10.19 -10.81 5.48
C GLU A 357 -9.60 -11.84 4.51
N VAL A 358 -9.14 -11.39 3.33
CA VAL A 358 -8.52 -12.25 2.32
C VAL A 358 -7.22 -12.87 2.84
N VAL A 359 -6.39 -12.09 3.55
CA VAL A 359 -5.18 -12.61 4.19
C VAL A 359 -5.51 -13.77 5.14
N ASN A 360 -6.51 -13.60 5.99
CA ASN A 360 -6.86 -14.61 6.98
C ASN A 360 -7.57 -15.84 6.37
N LYS A 361 -8.50 -15.65 5.40
CA LYS A 361 -9.32 -16.73 4.85
C LYS A 361 -8.64 -17.51 3.71
N PHE A 362 -7.76 -16.88 2.94
CA PHE A 362 -7.20 -17.50 1.74
C PHE A 362 -5.68 -17.54 1.73
N ARG A 363 -4.99 -16.46 2.11
CA ARG A 363 -3.54 -16.39 1.94
C ARG A 363 -2.79 -17.25 2.95
N LYS A 364 -3.18 -17.21 4.23
CA LYS A 364 -2.60 -18.10 5.24
C LYS A 364 -2.79 -19.58 4.93
N PRO A 365 -4.01 -20.07 4.58
CA PRO A 365 -4.19 -21.45 4.15
C PRO A 365 -3.34 -21.84 2.93
N ALA A 366 -3.20 -20.95 1.96
CA ALA A 366 -2.36 -21.18 0.78
C ALA A 366 -0.88 -21.35 1.13
N MET A 367 -0.36 -20.60 2.11
CA MET A 367 1.02 -20.80 2.62
C MET A 367 1.20 -22.17 3.27
N VAL A 368 0.22 -22.61 4.09
CA VAL A 368 0.25 -23.95 4.70
C VAL A 368 0.25 -25.06 3.65
N LEU A 369 -0.55 -24.89 2.58
CA LEU A 369 -0.52 -25.82 1.46
C LEU A 369 0.85 -25.82 0.75
N ALA A 370 1.44 -24.65 0.54
CA ALA A 370 2.77 -24.54 -0.05
C ALA A 370 3.85 -25.24 0.81
N GLU A 371 3.79 -25.14 2.14
CA GLU A 371 4.70 -25.86 3.04
C GLU A 371 4.62 -27.39 2.84
N LYS A 372 3.45 -27.93 2.56
CA LYS A 372 3.26 -29.37 2.28
C LYS A 372 3.80 -29.78 0.90
N LEU A 373 3.68 -28.90 -0.09
CA LEU A 373 4.03 -29.21 -1.48
C LEU A 373 5.50 -28.96 -1.85
N PHE A 374 6.19 -28.09 -1.11
CA PHE A 374 7.60 -27.72 -1.32
C PHE A 374 8.50 -28.15 -0.14
N GLN A 375 8.31 -29.36 0.34
CA GLN A 375 9.15 -29.96 1.39
C GLN A 375 10.61 -30.13 0.93
#